data_89779ce980fae099533a3e6a1deade32
#
_entry.id   89779ce980fae099533a3e6a1deade32
#
_cell.length_a   1.000
_cell.length_b   1.000
_cell.length_c   1.000
_cell.angle_alpha   90.00
_cell.angle_beta   90.00
_cell.angle_gamma   90.00
#
_symmetry.space_group_name_H-M   'P 1'
#
loop_
_entity.id
_entity.type
_entity.pdbx_description
1 polymer ?
#
loop_
_entity_poly.entity_id
_entity_poly.type
_entity_poly.pdbx_seq_one_letter_code
_entity_poly.pdbx_strand_id
1 'polypeptide(L)'
;MQIKSDNFKNWFGDWENNPSKASKVVNEDGTPKVVYHGTDKGGFYVFDPKMSDDKISLFFSDSKVTSNSYAQSDNQQLYEVYLAIKKPYVIDAKGRMWNELDDKLGNTTREIAEKAKNQSYDGVIIENVRDMGAVVINNTTKEFYNDFISTATGGNKSAVV
;
A
#
# COMPACT_ATOMS: atom_id res chain seq x y z
N MET A 1 -19.48 -0.66 -0.17
CA MET A 1 -19.30 -0.75 1.30
C MET A 1 -19.81 0.54 1.92
N GLN A 2 -20.65 0.45 2.92
CA GLN A 2 -21.18 1.64 3.61
C GLN A 2 -20.15 2.13 4.63
N ILE A 3 -19.28 3.07 4.24
CA ILE A 3 -18.26 3.67 5.11
C ILE A 3 -18.84 4.44 6.32
N LYS A 4 -20.16 4.71 6.29
CA LYS A 4 -20.90 5.38 7.38
C LYS A 4 -21.56 4.41 8.35
N SER A 5 -21.52 3.10 8.10
CA SER A 5 -22.11 2.10 9.00
C SER A 5 -21.35 2.03 10.33
N ASP A 6 -22.06 1.70 11.40
CA ASP A 6 -21.46 1.54 12.73
C ASP A 6 -20.36 0.46 12.72
N ASN A 7 -20.56 -0.64 12.00
CA ASN A 7 -19.55 -1.70 11.87
C ASN A 7 -18.26 -1.18 11.22
N PHE A 8 -18.36 -0.38 10.17
CA PHE A 8 -17.20 0.23 9.55
C PHE A 8 -16.49 1.20 10.49
N LYS A 9 -17.26 2.10 11.14
CA LYS A 9 -16.71 3.09 12.08
C LYS A 9 -16.08 2.43 13.31
N ASN A 10 -16.63 1.33 13.80
CA ASN A 10 -16.02 0.58 14.91
C ASN A 10 -14.65 0.00 14.54
N TRP A 11 -14.51 -0.49 13.31
CA TRP A 11 -13.26 -1.05 12.81
C TRP A 11 -12.26 0.03 12.37
N PHE A 12 -12.66 0.92 11.46
CA PHE A 12 -11.82 1.96 10.88
C PHE A 12 -11.54 3.11 11.86
N GLY A 13 -12.46 3.40 12.74
CA GLY A 13 -12.56 4.58 13.57
C GLY A 13 -13.63 5.55 13.04
N ASP A 14 -14.19 6.40 13.92
CA ASP A 14 -15.15 7.40 13.53
C ASP A 14 -14.46 8.60 12.84
N TRP A 15 -14.19 8.40 11.58
CA TRP A 15 -13.46 9.34 10.73
C TRP A 15 -14.20 10.68 10.56
N GLU A 16 -15.54 10.71 10.72
CA GLU A 16 -16.34 11.92 10.64
C GLU A 16 -16.24 12.77 11.92
N ASN A 17 -16.39 12.17 13.10
CA ASN A 17 -16.51 12.89 14.37
C ASN A 17 -15.26 12.82 15.24
N ASN A 18 -14.41 11.81 15.06
CA ASN A 18 -13.18 11.61 15.82
C ASN A 18 -12.01 11.15 14.95
N PRO A 19 -11.58 11.95 13.94
CA PRO A 19 -10.55 11.57 12.99
C PRO A 19 -9.19 11.31 13.64
N SER A 20 -8.93 11.88 14.83
CA SER A 20 -7.68 11.66 15.55
C SER A 20 -7.48 10.21 15.99
N LYS A 21 -8.56 9.48 16.25
CA LYS A 21 -8.59 8.07 16.66
C LYS A 21 -8.95 7.11 15.52
N ALA A 22 -9.22 7.63 14.34
CA ALA A 22 -9.52 6.82 13.16
C ALA A 22 -8.25 6.45 12.39
N SER A 23 -8.39 5.55 11.42
CA SER A 23 -7.34 5.21 10.47
C SER A 23 -6.75 6.46 9.81
N LYS A 24 -5.47 6.42 9.54
CA LYS A 24 -4.72 7.49 8.84
C LYS A 24 -4.66 7.27 7.31
N VAL A 25 -5.24 6.18 6.83
CA VAL A 25 -5.39 5.91 5.39
C VAL A 25 -6.64 6.60 4.86
N VAL A 26 -6.53 7.89 4.66
CA VAL A 26 -7.63 8.79 4.26
C VAL A 26 -7.25 9.64 3.05
N ASN A 27 -8.25 10.13 2.35
CA ASN A 27 -8.12 11.16 1.32
C ASN A 27 -7.80 12.52 1.96
N GLU A 28 -7.49 13.51 1.14
CA GLU A 28 -7.20 14.89 1.59
C GLU A 28 -8.38 15.52 2.35
N ASP A 29 -9.61 15.12 2.00
CA ASP A 29 -10.84 15.58 2.66
C ASP A 29 -11.16 14.80 3.96
N GLY A 30 -10.32 13.86 4.38
CA GLY A 30 -10.48 13.04 5.58
C GLY A 30 -11.36 11.81 5.41
N THR A 31 -11.95 11.58 4.24
CA THR A 31 -12.75 10.39 3.97
C THR A 31 -11.87 9.13 3.85
N PRO A 32 -12.37 7.94 4.21
CA PRO A 32 -11.64 6.69 4.04
C PRO A 32 -11.13 6.51 2.61
N LYS A 33 -9.85 6.23 2.45
CA LYS A 33 -9.21 6.01 1.15
C LYS A 33 -9.28 4.55 0.75
N VAL A 34 -9.72 4.29 -0.48
CA VAL A 34 -9.55 2.98 -1.12
C VAL A 34 -8.09 2.82 -1.53
N VAL A 35 -7.54 1.66 -1.21
CA VAL A 35 -6.21 1.24 -1.66
C VAL A 35 -6.30 -0.12 -2.34
N TYR A 36 -5.24 -0.47 -3.05
CA TYR A 36 -5.22 -1.63 -3.94
C TYR A 36 -4.13 -2.62 -3.52
N HIS A 37 -4.43 -3.90 -3.66
CA HIS A 37 -3.47 -4.99 -3.53
C HIS A 37 -3.53 -5.87 -4.77
N GLY A 38 -2.44 -5.93 -5.52
CA GLY A 38 -2.27 -6.82 -6.65
C GLY A 38 -1.56 -8.09 -6.25
N THR A 39 -2.01 -9.24 -6.74
CA THR A 39 -1.42 -10.54 -6.44
C THR A 39 -1.56 -11.51 -7.60
N ASP A 40 -0.58 -12.39 -7.75
CA ASP A 40 -0.61 -13.54 -8.65
C ASP A 40 -1.38 -14.74 -8.10
N LYS A 41 -1.76 -14.67 -6.81
CA LYS A 41 -2.44 -15.76 -6.08
C LYS A 41 -3.80 -15.29 -5.58
N GLY A 42 -4.71 -14.98 -6.51
CA GLY A 42 -6.07 -14.54 -6.18
C GLY A 42 -6.96 -15.61 -5.55
N GLY A 43 -8.23 -15.25 -5.28
CA GLY A 43 -9.25 -16.16 -4.78
C GLY A 43 -9.35 -16.27 -3.25
N PHE A 44 -8.70 -15.41 -2.51
CA PHE A 44 -8.84 -15.34 -1.04
C PHE A 44 -9.76 -14.18 -0.63
N TYR A 45 -10.33 -14.30 0.58
CA TYR A 45 -11.20 -13.29 1.20
C TYR A 45 -10.64 -12.72 2.49
N VAL A 46 -9.54 -13.30 2.98
CA VAL A 46 -8.85 -12.86 4.20
C VAL A 46 -7.40 -12.58 3.87
N PHE A 47 -6.94 -11.40 4.22
CA PHE A 47 -5.54 -11.01 4.09
C PHE A 47 -4.76 -11.53 5.30
N ASP A 48 -3.94 -12.57 5.09
CA ASP A 48 -3.08 -13.15 6.12
C ASP A 48 -1.61 -12.84 5.78
N PRO A 49 -0.90 -12.04 6.59
CA PRO A 49 0.51 -11.75 6.38
C PRO A 49 1.41 -12.99 6.27
N LYS A 50 1.00 -14.12 6.88
CA LYS A 50 1.74 -15.40 6.79
C LYS A 50 1.78 -15.96 5.37
N MET A 51 0.86 -15.53 4.51
CA MET A 51 0.80 -15.93 3.11
C MET A 51 1.60 -15.02 2.18
N SER A 52 2.13 -13.89 2.69
CA SER A 52 3.03 -13.01 1.94
C SER A 52 4.45 -13.62 1.85
N ASP A 53 5.26 -13.11 0.93
CA ASP A 53 6.61 -13.61 0.70
C ASP A 53 7.52 -13.43 1.92
N ASP A 54 7.35 -12.35 2.68
CA ASP A 54 8.11 -12.09 3.92
C ASP A 54 7.45 -12.66 5.17
N LYS A 55 6.20 -13.16 5.06
CA LYS A 55 5.39 -13.69 6.16
C LYS A 55 5.12 -12.70 7.31
N ILE A 56 5.31 -11.42 7.06
CA ILE A 56 5.25 -10.35 8.06
C ILE A 56 4.28 -9.25 7.62
N SER A 57 4.32 -8.87 6.33
CA SER A 57 3.70 -7.66 5.82
C SER A 57 2.78 -7.92 4.64
N LEU A 58 1.76 -7.07 4.51
CA LEU A 58 0.92 -6.97 3.33
C LEU A 58 1.10 -5.58 2.73
N PHE A 59 1.29 -5.52 1.42
CA PHE A 59 1.58 -4.29 0.69
C PHE A 59 0.35 -3.82 -0.07
N PHE A 60 0.06 -2.52 0.04
CA PHE A 60 -1.04 -1.86 -0.65
C PHE A 60 -0.54 -0.55 -1.26
N SER A 61 -1.18 -0.10 -2.33
CA SER A 61 -0.89 1.19 -2.96
C SER A 61 -2.18 1.95 -3.22
N ASP A 62 -2.14 3.27 -3.20
CA ASP A 62 -3.23 4.10 -3.70
C ASP A 62 -3.23 4.22 -5.22
N SER A 63 -2.22 3.66 -5.88
CA SER A 63 -2.13 3.51 -7.33
C SER A 63 -2.60 2.14 -7.80
N LYS A 64 -3.68 2.14 -8.56
CA LYS A 64 -4.19 0.94 -9.22
C LYS A 64 -3.17 0.32 -10.20
N VAL A 65 -2.41 1.18 -10.89
CA VAL A 65 -1.37 0.77 -11.84
C VAL A 65 -0.21 0.08 -11.12
N THR A 66 0.27 0.66 -10.03
CA THR A 66 1.32 0.05 -9.19
C THR A 66 0.88 -1.31 -8.68
N SER A 67 -0.31 -1.40 -8.08
CA SER A 67 -0.82 -2.68 -7.55
C SER A 67 -1.03 -3.72 -8.64
N ASN A 68 -1.52 -3.32 -9.81
CA ASN A 68 -1.72 -4.24 -10.94
C ASN A 68 -0.39 -4.76 -11.52
N SER A 69 0.73 -4.07 -11.32
CA SER A 69 2.05 -4.56 -11.73
C SER A 69 2.51 -5.81 -10.98
N TYR A 70 1.88 -6.10 -9.83
CA TYR A 70 2.09 -7.32 -9.04
C TYR A 70 1.10 -8.45 -9.34
N ALA A 71 0.20 -8.24 -10.30
CA ALA A 71 -0.84 -9.18 -10.71
C ALA A 71 -0.64 -9.57 -12.17
N GLN A 72 0.31 -10.48 -12.46
CA GLN A 72 0.80 -10.78 -13.81
C GLN A 72 0.58 -12.24 -14.24
N SER A 73 -0.04 -13.09 -13.41
CA SER A 73 -0.29 -14.51 -13.72
C SER A 73 -1.75 -14.74 -14.16
N ASP A 74 -2.04 -15.97 -14.63
CA ASP A 74 -3.39 -16.38 -15.01
C ASP A 74 -4.38 -16.39 -13.83
N ASN A 75 -3.89 -16.50 -12.59
CA ASN A 75 -4.69 -16.42 -11.36
C ASN A 75 -4.54 -15.06 -10.64
N GLN A 76 -4.26 -14.05 -11.41
CA GLN A 76 -4.11 -12.68 -10.89
C GLN A 76 -5.41 -12.12 -10.34
N GLN A 77 -5.28 -11.26 -9.35
CA GLN A 77 -6.40 -10.49 -8.80
C GLN A 77 -5.94 -9.14 -8.28
N LEU A 78 -6.78 -8.14 -8.49
CA LEU A 78 -6.63 -6.82 -7.89
C LEU A 78 -7.75 -6.63 -6.86
N TYR A 79 -7.37 -6.44 -5.60
CA TYR A 79 -8.28 -6.17 -4.50
C TYR A 79 -8.36 -4.67 -4.24
N GLU A 80 -9.57 -4.17 -4.05
CA GLU A 80 -9.87 -2.80 -3.63
C GLU A 80 -10.35 -2.86 -2.17
N VAL A 81 -9.61 -2.22 -1.26
CA VAL A 81 -9.87 -2.35 0.17
C VAL A 81 -9.70 -1.02 0.91
N TYR A 82 -10.21 -0.97 2.13
CA TYR A 82 -9.84 0.03 3.13
C TYR A 82 -8.86 -0.57 4.14
N LEU A 83 -8.05 0.26 4.79
CA LEU A 83 -7.10 -0.17 5.82
C LEU A 83 -7.36 0.56 7.13
N ALA A 84 -7.40 -0.16 8.24
CA ALA A 84 -7.56 0.40 9.57
C ALA A 84 -6.20 0.56 10.25
N ILE A 85 -5.38 1.50 9.76
CA ILE A 85 -4.08 1.85 10.35
C ILE A 85 -4.24 3.12 11.19
N LYS A 86 -4.28 2.97 12.51
CA LYS A 86 -4.54 4.06 13.47
C LYS A 86 -3.28 4.69 14.03
N LYS A 87 -2.20 3.91 14.11
CA LYS A 87 -0.88 4.34 14.61
C LYS A 87 0.22 3.99 13.60
N PRO A 88 0.24 4.60 12.42
CA PRO A 88 1.26 4.32 11.41
C PRO A 88 2.62 4.89 11.78
N TYR A 89 3.68 4.23 11.31
CA TYR A 89 4.94 4.87 11.05
C TYR A 89 4.87 5.54 9.67
N VAL A 90 5.12 6.84 9.60
CA VAL A 90 4.97 7.61 8.34
C VAL A 90 6.32 8.08 7.87
N ILE A 91 6.65 7.85 6.60
CA ILE A 91 7.87 8.34 5.95
C ILE A 91 7.54 8.97 4.59
N ASP A 92 8.33 9.97 4.21
CA ASP A 92 8.35 10.53 2.87
C ASP A 92 9.60 10.00 2.13
N ALA A 93 9.39 9.16 1.14
CA ALA A 93 10.47 8.58 0.34
C ALA A 93 11.12 9.58 -0.62
N LYS A 94 10.54 10.78 -0.82
CA LYS A 94 11.08 11.84 -1.68
C LYS A 94 11.42 11.37 -3.10
N GLY A 95 10.60 10.49 -3.66
CA GLY A 95 10.80 9.92 -4.99
C GLY A 95 11.81 8.77 -5.05
N ARG A 96 12.30 8.27 -3.92
CA ARG A 96 13.22 7.12 -3.90
C ARG A 96 12.50 5.81 -4.19
N MET A 97 13.27 4.81 -4.61
CA MET A 97 12.77 3.45 -4.82
C MET A 97 12.45 2.77 -3.48
N TRP A 98 11.54 1.81 -3.51
CA TRP A 98 11.12 1.01 -2.36
C TRP A 98 12.28 0.30 -1.62
N ASN A 99 13.41 0.12 -2.25
CA ASN A 99 14.62 -0.52 -1.72
C ASN A 99 15.78 0.45 -1.47
N GLU A 100 15.55 1.76 -1.54
CA GLU A 100 16.54 2.83 -1.38
C GLU A 100 15.98 3.98 -0.52
N LEU A 101 15.20 3.67 0.52
CA LEU A 101 14.42 4.66 1.26
C LEU A 101 15.25 5.53 2.18
N ASP A 102 16.42 5.04 2.66
CA ASP A 102 17.34 5.78 3.53
C ASP A 102 16.63 6.36 4.78
N ASP A 103 15.83 5.53 5.42
CA ASP A 103 15.15 5.87 6.67
C ASP A 103 15.91 5.28 7.88
N LYS A 104 15.73 5.89 9.05
CA LYS A 104 16.36 5.42 10.30
C LYS A 104 15.97 3.97 10.67
N LEU A 105 14.84 3.47 10.17
CA LEU A 105 14.40 2.09 10.37
C LEU A 105 14.95 1.14 9.31
N GLY A 106 15.41 1.62 8.16
CA GLY A 106 15.97 0.75 7.12
C GLY A 106 15.95 1.37 5.73
N ASN A 107 16.46 0.63 4.77
CA ASN A 107 16.53 1.04 3.38
C ASN A 107 15.41 0.47 2.51
N THR A 108 14.76 -0.61 2.95
CA THR A 108 13.70 -1.26 2.19
C THR A 108 12.36 -1.14 2.91
N THR A 109 11.26 -1.16 2.14
CA THR A 109 9.91 -1.17 2.71
C THR A 109 9.72 -2.32 3.71
N ARG A 110 10.33 -3.47 3.43
CA ARG A 110 10.26 -4.68 4.24
C ARG A 110 10.98 -4.52 5.58
N GLU A 111 12.22 -4.01 5.58
CA GLU A 111 12.98 -3.72 6.80
C GLU A 111 12.27 -2.71 7.70
N ILE A 112 11.72 -1.66 7.08
CA ILE A 112 10.98 -0.61 7.80
C ILE A 112 9.70 -1.20 8.42
N ALA A 113 8.96 -2.02 7.69
CA ALA A 113 7.74 -2.66 8.19
C ALA A 113 8.03 -3.55 9.41
N GLU A 114 9.07 -4.39 9.35
CA GLU A 114 9.49 -5.25 10.45
C GLU A 114 9.87 -4.45 11.69
N LYS A 115 10.72 -3.43 11.54
CA LYS A 115 11.17 -2.61 12.65
C LYS A 115 10.04 -1.72 13.22
N ALA A 116 9.15 -1.20 12.38
CA ALA A 116 7.99 -0.45 12.82
C ALA A 116 7.05 -1.33 13.67
N LYS A 117 6.79 -2.55 13.23
CA LYS A 117 6.01 -3.55 14.00
C LYS A 117 6.63 -3.81 15.37
N ASN A 118 7.95 -3.99 15.44
CA ASN A 118 8.67 -4.19 16.70
C ASN A 118 8.60 -2.97 17.63
N GLN A 119 8.32 -1.77 17.10
CA GLN A 119 8.09 -0.54 17.85
C GLN A 119 6.60 -0.25 18.12
N SER A 120 5.73 -1.25 17.95
CA SER A 120 4.28 -1.17 18.19
C SER A 120 3.52 -0.17 17.31
N TYR A 121 3.99 0.05 16.10
CA TYR A 121 3.18 0.65 15.05
C TYR A 121 2.27 -0.43 14.44
N ASP A 122 1.07 -0.03 14.00
CA ASP A 122 0.09 -0.94 13.38
C ASP A 122 0.16 -0.96 11.84
N GLY A 123 1.04 -0.14 11.26
CA GLY A 123 1.33 -0.11 9.85
C GLY A 123 2.39 0.92 9.50
N VAL A 124 2.76 0.96 8.23
CA VAL A 124 3.67 1.97 7.67
C VAL A 124 2.98 2.66 6.50
N ILE A 125 3.04 3.98 6.48
CA ILE A 125 2.61 4.78 5.33
C ILE A 125 3.86 5.37 4.69
N ILE A 126 4.09 5.07 3.42
CA ILE A 126 5.25 5.54 2.67
C ILE A 126 4.74 6.47 1.57
N GLU A 127 5.02 7.74 1.71
CA GLU A 127 4.63 8.78 0.76
C GLU A 127 5.71 8.97 -0.32
N ASN A 128 5.30 9.35 -1.53
CA ASN A 128 6.21 9.68 -2.64
C ASN A 128 7.24 8.57 -2.96
N VAL A 129 6.88 7.31 -2.77
CA VAL A 129 7.73 6.17 -3.10
C VAL A 129 7.57 5.76 -4.56
N ARG A 130 8.67 5.31 -5.15
CA ARG A 130 8.67 4.66 -6.45
C ARG A 130 8.64 3.15 -6.24
N ASP A 131 7.50 2.55 -6.54
CA ASP A 131 7.24 1.13 -6.29
C ASP A 131 6.44 0.52 -7.45
N MET A 132 6.87 -0.67 -7.88
CA MET A 132 6.16 -1.47 -8.88
C MET A 132 6.68 -2.91 -8.88
N GLY A 133 5.81 -3.85 -9.25
CA GLY A 133 6.17 -5.24 -9.48
C GLY A 133 6.96 -5.45 -10.78
N ALA A 134 7.30 -6.68 -11.07
CA ALA A 134 7.96 -7.04 -12.31
C ALA A 134 7.04 -6.72 -13.51
N VAL A 135 7.53 -5.92 -14.44
CA VAL A 135 6.84 -5.63 -15.71
C VAL A 135 7.59 -6.31 -16.83
N VAL A 136 6.91 -7.22 -17.52
CA VAL A 136 7.45 -7.82 -18.74
C VAL A 136 7.33 -6.81 -19.87
N ILE A 137 8.46 -6.26 -20.27
CA ILE A 137 8.53 -5.30 -21.36
C ILE A 137 8.96 -6.04 -22.63
N ASN A 138 8.08 -6.11 -23.61
CA ASN A 138 8.48 -6.48 -24.94
C ASN A 138 9.32 -5.36 -25.56
N ASN A 139 10.41 -5.70 -26.26
CA ASN A 139 11.42 -4.80 -26.79
C ASN A 139 10.92 -3.61 -27.67
N THR A 140 9.64 -3.53 -27.95
CA THR A 140 9.04 -2.50 -28.81
C THR A 140 8.54 -1.26 -28.06
N THR A 141 8.68 -1.17 -26.73
CA THR A 141 7.94 -0.14 -25.95
C THR A 141 8.74 0.53 -24.85
N LYS A 142 9.97 0.96 -25.16
CA LYS A 142 10.76 1.77 -24.20
C LYS A 142 10.03 3.08 -23.82
N GLU A 143 9.31 3.68 -24.76
CA GLU A 143 8.47 4.85 -24.52
C GLU A 143 7.28 4.53 -23.63
N PHE A 144 6.57 3.45 -23.91
CA PHE A 144 5.46 2.97 -23.07
C PHE A 144 5.89 2.65 -21.65
N TYR A 145 7.08 2.07 -21.50
CA TYR A 145 7.66 1.80 -20.18
C TYR A 145 7.94 3.07 -19.39
N ASN A 146 8.52 4.09 -20.05
CA ASN A 146 8.79 5.37 -19.41
C ASN A 146 7.49 6.09 -19.00
N ASP A 147 6.46 6.05 -19.84
CA ASP A 147 5.13 6.59 -19.52
C ASP A 147 4.47 5.80 -18.39
N PHE A 148 4.57 4.49 -18.43
CA PHE A 148 4.07 3.62 -17.38
C PHE A 148 4.75 3.88 -16.03
N ILE A 149 6.09 3.98 -16.01
CA ILE A 149 6.86 4.32 -14.81
C ILE A 149 6.46 5.69 -14.29
N SER A 150 6.38 6.69 -15.15
CA SER A 150 5.98 8.05 -14.76
C SER A 150 4.59 8.08 -14.14
N THR A 151 3.63 7.35 -14.72
CA THR A 151 2.25 7.26 -14.21
C THR A 151 2.17 6.43 -12.94
N ALA A 152 2.87 5.30 -12.88
CA ALA A 152 2.81 4.38 -11.74
C ALA A 152 3.54 4.91 -10.50
N THR A 153 4.57 5.74 -10.69
CA THR A 153 5.45 6.20 -9.59
C THR A 153 5.30 7.67 -9.24
N GLY A 154 4.48 8.42 -9.98
CA GLY A 154 4.28 9.84 -9.78
C GLY A 154 3.42 10.16 -8.55
N GLY A 155 4.05 10.42 -7.41
CA GLY A 155 3.37 10.89 -6.21
C GLY A 155 2.54 9.84 -5.46
N ASN A 156 2.77 8.56 -5.71
CA ASN A 156 2.01 7.48 -5.08
C ASN A 156 2.33 7.34 -3.59
N LYS A 157 1.29 6.99 -2.82
CA LYS A 157 1.43 6.53 -1.44
C LYS A 157 1.29 5.02 -1.40
N SER A 158 2.27 4.35 -0.81
CA SER A 158 2.19 2.92 -0.51
C SER A 158 1.99 2.72 0.99
N ALA A 159 1.09 1.82 1.35
CA ALA A 159 0.86 1.42 2.72
C ALA A 159 1.30 -0.03 2.93
N VAL A 160 1.93 -0.28 4.05
CA VAL A 160 2.37 -1.62 4.47
C VAL A 160 1.71 -1.95 5.80
N VAL A 161 1.03 -3.08 5.87
CA VAL A 161 0.28 -3.53 7.06
C VAL A 161 0.81 -4.83 7.61
#